data_47ef18b54db8540eb2249876197783fb
#
_entry.id   47ef18b54db8540eb2249876197783fb
#
_cell.length_a   1.000
_cell.length_b   1.000
_cell.length_c   1.000
_cell.angle_alpha   90.00
_cell.angle_beta   90.00
_cell.angle_gamma   90.00
#
_symmetry.space_group_name_H-M   'P 1'
#
loop_
_entity.id
_entity.type
_entity.pdbx_description
1 polymer ?
#
loop_
_entity_poly.entity_id
_entity_poly.type
_entity_poly.pdbx_seq_one_letter_code
_entity_poly.pdbx_strand_id
1 'polypeptide(L)'
;MMRKSTWAIIAASLMVGCGGGDTAKKQTVPDADVAKTAGGETITTADGSAVSKKAHNRWESALTEFDRNETTGWTSAKCSASSKEFEKAASAQGGDFAEALYMAGLSLERCGESGAKGHYEAALKADPKFCKARVALALDELNAGKVSQAKGEFERAIKDDPQCTSGYTNLAIVQRSQGQDEEALKNLRRALAIESDYLAAFNQMALLHYDRGRKGNAAELDLAEVVCRQAQMIDEDYAPIYNTWGLIKVYKGDVISALRFFQKAIMLDPNLFEAQMNFGEVTISFRGYEDARKAFEQAVALEPNDYDAIIGLGTALRGLERFPEAQAQYQQAQKVDSSRPEAYFNLGVLYQDYMSGSVADLKKAKQYFNEFLKRAGNSPEFRASVADVNNRCAQKKKRGAPKCRPGRMQNINISIEAMQVAG
;
A
#
# COMPACT_ATOMS: atom_id res chain seq x y z
N MET A 1 7.94 -17.89 2.32
CA MET A 1 7.38 -17.66 3.68
C MET A 1 6.75 -16.28 3.65
N MET A 2 5.44 -16.23 3.45
CA MET A 2 4.68 -14.98 3.43
C MET A 2 4.67 -14.36 4.82
N ARG A 3 5.13 -13.14 4.92
CA ARG A 3 5.18 -12.38 6.17
C ARG A 3 3.80 -11.92 6.62
N LYS A 4 3.59 -12.03 7.91
CA LYS A 4 2.58 -11.26 8.63
C LYS A 4 3.20 -9.90 9.01
N SER A 5 3.42 -9.01 8.07
CA SER A 5 3.62 -7.59 8.39
C SER A 5 2.25 -6.94 8.45
N THR A 6 1.60 -7.06 9.60
CA THR A 6 0.27 -6.48 9.87
C THR A 6 0.27 -4.96 9.85
N TRP A 7 1.42 -4.31 9.85
CA TRP A 7 1.55 -2.85 9.89
C TRP A 7 1.80 -2.21 8.52
N ALA A 8 2.54 -2.86 7.61
CA ALA A 8 2.76 -2.36 6.26
C ALA A 8 1.47 -2.40 5.41
N ILE A 9 0.58 -3.37 5.67
CA ILE A 9 -0.71 -3.47 4.99
C ILE A 9 -1.64 -2.28 5.36
N ILE A 10 -1.49 -1.67 6.53
CA ILE A 10 -2.34 -0.54 6.94
C ILE A 10 -1.95 0.73 6.18
N ALA A 11 -0.67 1.02 6.03
CA ALA A 11 -0.20 2.25 5.36
C ALA A 11 -0.48 2.22 3.85
N ALA A 12 -0.23 1.09 3.19
CA ALA A 12 -0.37 0.97 1.74
C ALA A 12 -1.83 0.78 1.27
N SER A 13 -2.69 0.12 2.08
CA SER A 13 -4.13 0.04 1.79
C SER A 13 -4.89 1.35 2.01
N LEU A 14 -4.25 2.38 2.59
CA LEU A 14 -4.90 3.62 3.00
C LEU A 14 -4.92 4.68 1.90
N MET A 15 -4.09 4.57 0.88
CA MET A 15 -4.13 5.48 -0.27
C MET A 15 -5.36 5.31 -1.17
N VAL A 16 -6.21 4.32 -0.90
CA VAL A 16 -7.47 4.09 -1.67
C VAL A 16 -8.60 5.04 -1.25
N GLY A 17 -8.39 5.87 -0.24
CA GLY A 17 -9.49 6.66 0.36
C GLY A 17 -9.97 7.86 -0.44
N CYS A 18 -9.15 8.47 -1.29
CA CYS A 18 -9.54 9.71 -1.98
C CYS A 18 -9.16 9.78 -3.45
N GLY A 19 -8.47 8.78 -4.01
CA GLY A 19 -7.92 8.94 -5.34
C GLY A 19 -8.06 7.81 -6.34
N GLY A 20 -8.58 6.66 -5.95
CA GLY A 20 -8.71 5.53 -6.85
C GLY A 20 -10.17 5.12 -7.04
N GLY A 21 -10.91 5.82 -7.89
CA GLY A 21 -12.25 5.37 -8.21
C GLY A 21 -13.30 6.46 -8.44
N ASP A 22 -13.05 7.68 -8.00
CA ASP A 22 -13.77 8.82 -8.57
C ASP A 22 -13.14 9.16 -9.94
N THR A 23 -13.19 8.22 -10.90
CA THR A 23 -13.45 8.65 -12.26
C THR A 23 -14.77 9.37 -12.13
N ALA A 24 -14.74 10.71 -12.16
CA ALA A 24 -15.94 11.50 -12.27
C ALA A 24 -16.71 10.94 -13.49
N LYS A 25 -17.57 9.92 -13.23
CA LYS A 25 -18.66 9.67 -14.15
C LYS A 25 -19.25 11.06 -14.29
N LYS A 26 -19.22 11.62 -15.52
CA LYS A 26 -19.99 12.80 -15.86
C LYS A 26 -21.34 12.60 -15.19
N GLN A 27 -21.50 13.12 -13.98
CA GLN A 27 -22.80 13.45 -13.49
C GLN A 27 -23.24 14.56 -14.43
N THR A 28 -23.92 14.16 -15.51
CA THR A 28 -24.75 15.08 -16.26
C THR A 28 -25.70 15.62 -15.21
N VAL A 29 -25.39 16.83 -14.74
CA VAL A 29 -26.29 17.60 -13.90
C VAL A 29 -27.61 17.64 -14.70
N PRO A 30 -28.72 17.09 -14.16
CA PRO A 30 -30.05 17.34 -14.77
C PRO A 30 -30.15 18.84 -14.91
N ASP A 31 -30.76 19.34 -15.99
CA ASP A 31 -30.90 20.76 -16.32
C ASP A 31 -31.09 21.58 -15.02
N ALA A 32 -30.05 22.32 -14.66
CA ALA A 32 -30.02 23.03 -13.39
C ALA A 32 -31.01 24.16 -13.43
N ASP A 33 -31.99 24.19 -12.51
CA ASP A 33 -32.90 25.30 -12.35
C ASP A 33 -32.10 26.56 -11.97
N VAL A 34 -31.96 27.47 -12.94
CA VAL A 34 -31.25 28.74 -12.74
C VAL A 34 -32.18 29.69 -11.99
N ALA A 35 -32.01 29.79 -10.70
CA ALA A 35 -32.71 30.77 -9.89
C ALA A 35 -31.97 32.12 -9.91
N LYS A 36 -32.66 33.20 -10.22
CA LYS A 36 -32.14 34.58 -10.12
C LYS A 36 -32.40 35.09 -8.72
N THR A 37 -31.34 35.25 -7.93
CA THR A 37 -31.39 35.97 -6.64
C THR A 37 -30.82 37.37 -6.80
N ALA A 38 -31.07 38.27 -5.83
CA ALA A 38 -30.64 39.68 -5.86
C ALA A 38 -29.11 39.88 -5.94
N GLY A 39 -28.30 38.81 -5.90
CA GLY A 39 -26.84 38.79 -5.97
C GLY A 39 -26.24 38.16 -7.23
N GLY A 40 -27.05 37.79 -8.23
CA GLY A 40 -26.59 37.15 -9.47
C GLY A 40 -27.23 35.78 -9.71
N GLU A 41 -26.94 35.18 -10.90
CA GLU A 41 -27.40 33.83 -11.22
C GLU A 41 -26.71 32.80 -10.31
N THR A 42 -27.46 32.02 -9.53
CA THR A 42 -26.99 30.91 -8.74
C THR A 42 -27.38 29.58 -9.38
N ILE A 43 -26.53 28.60 -9.23
CA ILE A 43 -26.74 27.22 -9.68
C ILE A 43 -26.84 26.36 -8.41
N THR A 44 -27.82 25.48 -8.37
CA THR A 44 -27.93 24.51 -7.28
C THR A 44 -27.08 23.29 -7.66
N THR A 45 -26.09 22.95 -6.84
CA THR A 45 -25.26 21.75 -7.02
C THR A 45 -26.04 20.49 -6.63
N ALA A 46 -25.49 19.32 -6.99
CA ALA A 46 -26.15 18.03 -6.75
C ALA A 46 -26.44 17.75 -5.25
N ASP A 47 -25.65 18.34 -4.33
CA ASP A 47 -25.85 18.29 -2.88
C ASP A 47 -26.84 19.32 -2.35
N GLY A 48 -27.43 20.14 -3.22
CA GLY A 48 -28.40 21.17 -2.86
C GLY A 48 -27.78 22.53 -2.47
N SER A 49 -26.47 22.69 -2.56
CA SER A 49 -25.78 23.95 -2.26
C SER A 49 -25.99 24.98 -3.37
N ALA A 50 -26.21 26.24 -3.02
CA ALA A 50 -26.35 27.34 -3.99
C ALA A 50 -24.99 27.96 -4.29
N VAL A 51 -24.48 27.77 -5.51
CA VAL A 51 -23.18 28.28 -5.95
C VAL A 51 -23.40 29.35 -7.02
N SER A 52 -22.62 30.45 -6.95
CA SER A 52 -22.69 31.47 -7.99
C SER A 52 -22.24 30.91 -9.34
N LYS A 53 -22.88 31.33 -10.43
CA LYS A 53 -22.55 30.90 -11.79
C LYS A 53 -21.07 31.10 -12.11
N LYS A 54 -20.44 32.16 -11.56
CA LYS A 54 -19.01 32.43 -11.72
C LYS A 54 -18.13 31.36 -11.05
N ALA A 55 -18.49 30.97 -9.81
CA ALA A 55 -17.77 29.93 -9.08
C ALA A 55 -17.95 28.57 -9.75
N HIS A 56 -19.19 28.24 -10.17
CA HIS A 56 -19.49 27.00 -10.89
C HIS A 56 -18.71 26.88 -12.21
N ASN A 57 -18.70 27.91 -13.05
CA ASN A 57 -17.96 27.85 -14.32
C ASN A 57 -16.44 27.68 -14.11
N ARG A 58 -15.88 28.26 -13.05
CA ARG A 58 -14.48 28.02 -12.69
C ARG A 58 -14.22 26.62 -12.19
N TRP A 59 -15.14 26.10 -11.38
CA TRP A 59 -15.12 24.74 -10.90
C TRP A 59 -15.13 23.72 -12.06
N GLU A 60 -16.04 23.83 -13.01
CA GLU A 60 -16.11 22.96 -14.19
C GLU A 60 -14.82 23.03 -15.03
N SER A 61 -14.26 24.23 -15.21
CA SER A 61 -12.99 24.41 -15.90
C SER A 61 -11.84 23.73 -15.17
N ALA A 62 -11.79 23.85 -13.83
CA ALA A 62 -10.76 23.24 -12.99
C ALA A 62 -10.90 21.70 -12.99
N LEU A 63 -12.12 21.16 -12.94
CA LEU A 63 -12.38 19.72 -13.07
C LEU A 63 -11.90 19.16 -14.40
N THR A 64 -12.21 19.85 -15.51
CA THR A 64 -11.76 19.43 -16.84
C THR A 64 -10.23 19.35 -16.93
N GLU A 65 -9.52 20.27 -16.29
CA GLU A 65 -8.06 20.25 -16.24
C GLU A 65 -7.53 19.16 -15.29
N PHE A 66 -8.20 18.94 -14.16
CA PHE A 66 -7.89 17.86 -13.24
C PHE A 66 -8.00 16.50 -13.92
N ASP A 67 -9.11 16.22 -14.62
CA ASP A 67 -9.34 14.98 -15.36
C ASP A 67 -8.30 14.77 -16.47
N ARG A 68 -7.90 15.85 -17.15
CA ARG A 68 -6.80 15.81 -18.10
C ARG A 68 -5.49 15.39 -17.44
N ASN A 69 -5.20 15.91 -16.26
CA ASN A 69 -3.98 15.56 -15.52
C ASN A 69 -4.01 14.12 -15.01
N GLU A 70 -5.18 13.58 -14.63
CA GLU A 70 -5.34 12.15 -14.30
C GLU A 70 -4.95 11.26 -15.48
N THR A 71 -5.30 11.66 -16.71
CA THR A 71 -4.98 10.88 -17.91
C THR A 71 -3.55 11.08 -18.43
N THR A 72 -3.01 12.30 -18.34
CA THR A 72 -1.69 12.66 -18.92
C THR A 72 -0.55 12.56 -17.92
N GLY A 73 -0.84 12.21 -16.68
CA GLY A 73 0.10 12.16 -15.57
C GLY A 73 0.30 13.51 -14.88
N TRP A 74 0.54 13.44 -13.59
CA TRP A 74 0.78 14.57 -12.70
C TRP A 74 2.25 14.98 -12.67
N THR A 75 2.49 16.27 -12.51
CA THR A 75 3.80 16.86 -12.18
C THR A 75 3.59 17.91 -11.10
N SER A 76 4.61 18.26 -10.34
CA SER A 76 4.53 19.28 -9.29
C SER A 76 3.95 20.62 -9.80
N ALA A 77 4.32 21.04 -11.02
CA ALA A 77 3.76 22.22 -11.66
C ALA A 77 2.25 22.09 -11.93
N LYS A 78 1.80 20.92 -12.40
CA LYS A 78 0.37 20.65 -12.66
C LYS A 78 -0.43 20.58 -11.35
N CYS A 79 0.12 19.96 -10.30
CA CYS A 79 -0.51 19.89 -8.98
C CYS A 79 -0.74 21.30 -8.41
N SER A 80 0.30 22.12 -8.38
CA SER A 80 0.20 23.51 -7.91
C SER A 80 -0.73 24.38 -8.78
N ALA A 81 -0.74 24.17 -10.11
CA ALA A 81 -1.63 24.89 -11.01
C ALA A 81 -3.11 24.50 -10.79
N SER A 82 -3.39 23.19 -10.72
CA SER A 82 -4.74 22.66 -10.47
C SER A 82 -5.29 23.15 -9.13
N SER A 83 -4.49 23.05 -8.06
CA SER A 83 -4.87 23.58 -6.75
C SER A 83 -5.29 25.06 -6.81
N LYS A 84 -4.51 25.90 -7.48
CA LYS A 84 -4.82 27.33 -7.64
C LYS A 84 -6.12 27.58 -8.42
N GLU A 85 -6.43 26.77 -9.42
CA GLU A 85 -7.70 26.93 -10.17
C GLU A 85 -8.91 26.62 -9.29
N PHE A 86 -8.83 25.57 -8.44
CA PHE A 86 -9.87 25.30 -7.46
C PHE A 86 -9.96 26.37 -6.36
N GLU A 87 -8.84 26.93 -5.89
CA GLU A 87 -8.85 28.09 -4.98
C GLU A 87 -9.56 29.30 -5.59
N LYS A 88 -9.36 29.57 -6.89
CA LYS A 88 -10.07 30.64 -7.59
C LYS A 88 -11.57 30.36 -7.68
N ALA A 89 -11.97 29.10 -7.82
CA ALA A 89 -13.39 28.71 -7.78
C ALA A 89 -13.99 28.99 -6.39
N ALA A 90 -13.30 28.57 -5.33
CA ALA A 90 -13.71 28.83 -3.95
C ALA A 90 -13.78 30.34 -3.65
N SER A 91 -12.76 31.09 -4.06
CA SER A 91 -12.71 32.55 -3.89
C SER A 91 -13.85 33.27 -4.62
N ALA A 92 -14.30 32.76 -5.78
CA ALA A 92 -15.43 33.30 -6.50
C ALA A 92 -16.76 33.12 -5.79
N GLN A 93 -16.83 32.20 -4.81
CA GLN A 93 -17.96 31.95 -3.90
C GLN A 93 -17.76 32.65 -2.53
N GLY A 94 -16.74 33.49 -2.39
CA GLY A 94 -16.44 34.12 -1.11
C GLY A 94 -15.65 33.23 -0.12
N GLY A 95 -15.16 32.08 -0.57
CA GLY A 95 -14.42 31.13 0.25
C GLY A 95 -15.27 30.01 0.86
N ASP A 96 -16.58 30.00 0.60
CA ASP A 96 -17.54 29.04 1.18
C ASP A 96 -17.93 27.92 0.17
N PHE A 97 -16.94 27.45 -0.63
CA PHE A 97 -17.14 26.36 -1.58
C PHE A 97 -16.26 25.16 -1.16
N ALA A 98 -16.82 24.32 -0.30
CA ALA A 98 -16.13 23.22 0.36
C ALA A 98 -15.52 22.21 -0.62
N GLU A 99 -16.25 21.86 -1.69
CA GLU A 99 -15.78 20.93 -2.73
C GLU A 99 -14.57 21.50 -3.47
N ALA A 100 -14.57 22.78 -3.79
CA ALA A 100 -13.46 23.41 -4.49
C ALA A 100 -12.21 23.45 -3.58
N LEU A 101 -12.39 23.76 -2.30
CA LEU A 101 -11.30 23.71 -1.32
C LEU A 101 -10.75 22.28 -1.15
N TYR A 102 -11.64 21.29 -1.08
CA TYR A 102 -11.24 19.88 -1.03
C TYR A 102 -10.41 19.49 -2.28
N MET A 103 -10.88 19.82 -3.47
CA MET A 103 -10.17 19.51 -4.73
C MET A 103 -8.84 20.25 -4.85
N ALA A 104 -8.73 21.46 -4.28
CA ALA A 104 -7.45 22.14 -4.16
C ALA A 104 -6.44 21.34 -3.32
N GLY A 105 -6.87 20.82 -2.20
CA GLY A 105 -6.06 19.91 -1.36
C GLY A 105 -5.69 18.62 -2.08
N LEU A 106 -6.68 17.96 -2.69
CA LEU A 106 -6.48 16.71 -3.44
C LEU A 106 -5.47 16.88 -4.59
N SER A 107 -5.51 18.03 -5.28
CA SER A 107 -4.54 18.33 -6.33
C SER A 107 -3.10 18.36 -5.83
N LEU A 108 -2.84 18.91 -4.64
CA LEU A 108 -1.51 18.92 -4.01
C LEU A 108 -1.10 17.51 -3.53
N GLU A 109 -2.04 16.77 -2.98
CA GLU A 109 -1.81 15.40 -2.49
C GLU A 109 -1.34 14.45 -3.61
N ARG A 110 -1.83 14.65 -4.86
CA ARG A 110 -1.40 13.87 -6.04
C ARG A 110 0.12 13.90 -6.29
N CYS A 111 0.80 14.96 -5.85
CA CYS A 111 2.25 15.11 -5.98
C CYS A 111 2.99 15.00 -4.63
N GLY A 112 2.32 14.68 -3.55
CA GLY A 112 2.90 14.70 -2.20
C GLY A 112 3.35 16.10 -1.76
N GLU A 113 2.72 17.16 -2.30
CA GLU A 113 3.09 18.54 -1.95
C GLU A 113 2.46 18.94 -0.61
N SER A 114 3.20 19.79 0.11
CA SER A 114 2.70 20.37 1.36
C SER A 114 1.56 21.34 1.09
N GLY A 115 0.60 21.42 2.04
CA GLY A 115 -0.52 22.36 1.96
C GLY A 115 -1.90 21.71 1.81
N ALA A 116 -1.99 20.45 1.35
CA ALA A 116 -3.25 19.73 1.20
C ALA A 116 -4.10 19.77 2.47
N LYS A 117 -3.50 19.52 3.63
CA LYS A 117 -4.16 19.58 4.94
C LYS A 117 -4.87 20.90 5.20
N GLY A 118 -4.21 22.03 4.89
CA GLY A 118 -4.80 23.38 5.09
C GLY A 118 -6.07 23.58 4.24
N HIS A 119 -6.10 23.01 3.03
CA HIS A 119 -7.28 23.07 2.17
C HIS A 119 -8.42 22.18 2.70
N TYR A 120 -8.12 20.99 3.23
CA TYR A 120 -9.12 20.14 3.86
C TYR A 120 -9.71 20.77 5.12
N GLU A 121 -8.88 21.42 5.94
CA GLU A 121 -9.34 22.21 7.09
C GLU A 121 -10.21 23.40 6.67
N ALA A 122 -9.84 24.08 5.57
CA ALA A 122 -10.66 25.17 5.01
C ALA A 122 -12.01 24.65 4.47
N ALA A 123 -12.01 23.47 3.80
CA ALA A 123 -13.24 22.84 3.35
C ALA A 123 -14.19 22.51 4.51
N LEU A 124 -13.68 21.98 5.62
CA LEU A 124 -14.48 21.73 6.83
C LEU A 124 -14.93 23.00 7.54
N LYS A 125 -14.21 24.10 7.37
CA LYS A 125 -14.66 25.40 7.87
C LYS A 125 -15.81 25.96 7.05
N ALA A 126 -15.77 25.76 5.71
CA ALA A 126 -16.84 26.13 4.81
C ALA A 126 -18.09 25.25 5.01
N ASP A 127 -17.91 23.92 5.09
CA ASP A 127 -18.96 22.97 5.45
C ASP A 127 -18.46 21.98 6.51
N PRO A 128 -18.90 22.14 7.78
CA PRO A 128 -18.51 21.23 8.86
C PRO A 128 -18.95 19.77 8.70
N LYS A 129 -19.88 19.49 7.78
CA LYS A 129 -20.37 18.13 7.48
C LYS A 129 -19.72 17.53 6.26
N PHE A 130 -18.83 18.26 5.58
CA PHE A 130 -18.22 17.80 4.35
C PHE A 130 -17.37 16.55 4.59
N CYS A 131 -17.96 15.40 4.30
CA CYS A 131 -17.44 14.08 4.58
C CYS A 131 -16.03 13.86 3.98
N LYS A 132 -15.82 14.17 2.69
CA LYS A 132 -14.56 13.88 1.98
C LYS A 132 -13.36 14.57 2.65
N ALA A 133 -13.49 15.82 3.06
CA ALA A 133 -12.43 16.55 3.74
C ALA A 133 -12.12 15.99 5.14
N ARG A 134 -13.15 15.57 5.89
CA ARG A 134 -12.95 14.93 7.20
C ARG A 134 -12.23 13.59 7.07
N VAL A 135 -12.61 12.79 6.05
CA VAL A 135 -11.95 11.52 5.76
C VAL A 135 -10.50 11.75 5.35
N ALA A 136 -10.19 12.75 4.51
CA ALA A 136 -8.82 13.07 4.11
C ALA A 136 -7.94 13.43 5.32
N LEU A 137 -8.44 14.29 6.23
CA LEU A 137 -7.72 14.60 7.47
C LEU A 137 -7.55 13.40 8.40
N ALA A 138 -8.55 12.52 8.47
CA ALA A 138 -8.45 11.30 9.24
C ALA A 138 -7.41 10.31 8.66
N LEU A 139 -7.25 10.27 7.34
CA LEU A 139 -6.19 9.50 6.69
C LEU A 139 -4.80 10.05 7.02
N ASP A 140 -4.60 11.38 7.07
CA ASP A 140 -3.36 11.99 7.55
C ASP A 140 -3.01 11.54 8.98
N GLU A 141 -4.00 11.53 9.89
CA GLU A 141 -3.80 11.06 11.26
C GLU A 141 -3.45 9.56 11.30
N LEU A 142 -4.05 8.77 10.42
CA LEU A 142 -3.78 7.35 10.31
C LEU A 142 -2.36 7.08 9.78
N ASN A 143 -1.92 7.83 8.77
CA ASN A 143 -0.55 7.79 8.24
C ASN A 143 0.48 8.20 9.30
N ALA A 144 0.11 9.12 10.19
CA ALA A 144 0.93 9.50 11.36
C ALA A 144 0.90 8.45 12.50
N GLY A 145 0.26 7.29 12.30
CA GLY A 145 0.15 6.22 13.30
C GLY A 145 -0.89 6.48 14.41
N LYS A 146 -1.69 7.52 14.31
CA LYS A 146 -2.68 7.92 15.31
C LYS A 146 -4.03 7.22 15.07
N VAL A 147 -4.01 5.88 15.05
CA VAL A 147 -5.13 5.02 14.66
C VAL A 147 -6.44 5.34 15.41
N SER A 148 -6.36 5.60 16.73
CA SER A 148 -7.56 5.89 17.54
C SER A 148 -8.18 7.23 17.19
N GLN A 149 -7.37 8.24 16.84
CA GLN A 149 -7.85 9.55 16.41
C GLN A 149 -8.53 9.44 15.05
N ALA A 150 -7.85 8.79 14.08
CA ALA A 150 -8.41 8.55 12.75
C ALA A 150 -9.75 7.81 12.81
N LYS A 151 -9.83 6.75 13.64
CA LYS A 151 -11.10 6.03 13.85
C LYS A 151 -12.22 6.95 14.35
N GLY A 152 -11.93 7.79 15.33
CA GLY A 152 -12.90 8.75 15.86
C GLY A 152 -13.38 9.76 14.82
N GLU A 153 -12.49 10.23 13.93
CA GLU A 153 -12.86 11.13 12.84
C GLU A 153 -13.66 10.42 11.73
N PHE A 154 -13.39 9.15 11.42
CA PHE A 154 -14.25 8.38 10.52
C PHE A 154 -15.64 8.15 11.11
N GLU A 155 -15.74 7.82 12.41
CA GLU A 155 -17.02 7.69 13.12
C GLU A 155 -17.79 9.03 13.14
N ARG A 156 -17.10 10.15 13.27
CA ARG A 156 -17.69 11.46 13.18
C ARG A 156 -18.16 11.80 11.77
N ALA A 157 -17.37 11.46 10.74
CA ALA A 157 -17.75 11.66 9.35
C ALA A 157 -19.09 10.99 9.02
N ILE A 158 -19.26 9.72 9.38
CA ILE A 158 -20.50 8.97 9.12
C ILE A 158 -21.67 9.41 10.03
N LYS A 159 -21.39 10.03 11.19
CA LYS A 159 -22.43 10.61 12.06
C LYS A 159 -22.94 11.94 11.50
N ASP A 160 -22.02 12.79 11.03
CA ASP A 160 -22.34 14.11 10.51
C ASP A 160 -22.99 14.02 9.11
N ASP A 161 -22.50 13.05 8.30
CA ASP A 161 -23.06 12.68 7.00
C ASP A 161 -23.30 11.16 6.90
N PRO A 162 -24.54 10.67 7.10
CA PRO A 162 -24.89 9.25 6.95
C PRO A 162 -24.77 8.69 5.53
N GLN A 163 -24.50 9.52 4.52
CA GLN A 163 -24.23 9.10 3.15
C GLN A 163 -22.71 9.07 2.81
N CYS A 164 -21.86 9.26 3.82
CA CYS A 164 -20.40 9.26 3.67
C CYS A 164 -19.84 7.88 3.35
N THR A 165 -19.91 7.45 2.09
CA THR A 165 -19.43 6.14 1.62
C THR A 165 -17.95 5.89 1.98
N SER A 166 -17.08 6.88 1.74
CA SER A 166 -15.65 6.79 2.07
C SER A 166 -15.40 6.68 3.59
N GLY A 167 -16.20 7.34 4.42
CA GLY A 167 -16.14 7.23 5.88
C GLY A 167 -16.40 5.81 6.37
N TYR A 168 -17.47 5.17 5.88
CA TYR A 168 -17.76 3.77 6.19
C TYR A 168 -16.66 2.82 5.73
N THR A 169 -16.13 3.03 4.53
CA THR A 169 -15.09 2.16 3.97
C THR A 169 -13.78 2.28 4.75
N ASN A 170 -13.33 3.50 5.08
CA ASN A 170 -12.11 3.69 5.84
C ASN A 170 -12.24 3.25 7.31
N LEU A 171 -13.42 3.43 7.93
CA LEU A 171 -13.70 2.85 9.24
C LEU A 171 -13.60 1.32 9.21
N ALA A 172 -14.11 0.69 8.15
CA ALA A 172 -14.01 -0.75 7.98
C ALA A 172 -12.56 -1.24 7.81
N ILE A 173 -11.69 -0.48 7.14
CA ILE A 173 -10.26 -0.77 7.04
C ILE A 173 -9.61 -0.82 8.43
N VAL A 174 -9.88 0.20 9.26
CA VAL A 174 -9.35 0.25 10.63
C VAL A 174 -9.90 -0.91 11.46
N GLN A 175 -11.19 -1.20 11.38
CA GLN A 175 -11.82 -2.30 12.10
C GLN A 175 -11.26 -3.65 11.68
N ARG A 176 -11.07 -3.90 10.37
CA ARG A 176 -10.44 -5.12 9.84
C ARG A 176 -9.03 -5.30 10.39
N SER A 177 -8.22 -4.25 10.45
CA SER A 177 -6.88 -4.30 11.02
C SER A 177 -6.85 -4.63 12.51
N GLN A 178 -7.92 -4.26 13.23
CA GLN A 178 -8.12 -4.57 14.64
C GLN A 178 -8.79 -5.95 14.88
N GLY A 179 -9.09 -6.70 13.81
CA GLY A 179 -9.78 -7.99 13.89
C GLY A 179 -11.27 -7.89 14.19
N GLN A 180 -11.87 -6.69 14.06
CA GLN A 180 -13.30 -6.44 14.24
C GLN A 180 -14.03 -6.74 12.91
N ASP A 181 -13.95 -8.00 12.47
CA ASP A 181 -14.33 -8.42 11.13
C ASP A 181 -15.85 -8.22 10.86
N GLU A 182 -16.72 -8.39 11.87
CA GLU A 182 -18.18 -8.22 11.69
C GLU A 182 -18.59 -6.75 11.56
N GLU A 183 -17.99 -5.88 12.36
CA GLU A 183 -18.21 -4.43 12.28
C GLU A 183 -17.70 -3.88 10.94
N ALA A 184 -16.53 -4.35 10.49
CA ALA A 184 -15.99 -3.99 9.20
C ALA A 184 -16.94 -4.40 8.06
N LEU A 185 -17.46 -5.64 8.08
CA LEU A 185 -18.40 -6.13 7.07
C LEU A 185 -19.71 -5.32 7.07
N LYS A 186 -20.21 -4.97 8.25
CA LYS A 186 -21.41 -4.13 8.38
C LYS A 186 -21.22 -2.75 7.72
N ASN A 187 -20.07 -2.12 7.97
CA ASN A 187 -19.75 -0.81 7.38
C ASN A 187 -19.55 -0.89 5.86
N LEU A 188 -18.87 -1.93 5.36
CA LEU A 188 -18.71 -2.14 3.91
C LEU A 188 -20.06 -2.36 3.22
N ARG A 189 -20.96 -3.14 3.81
CA ARG A 189 -22.32 -3.31 3.31
C ARG A 189 -23.12 -2.00 3.33
N ARG A 190 -22.90 -1.15 4.36
CA ARG A 190 -23.53 0.17 4.39
C ARG A 190 -23.01 1.06 3.27
N ALA A 191 -21.68 1.08 3.03
CA ALA A 191 -21.09 1.82 1.93
C ALA A 191 -21.70 1.40 0.58
N LEU A 192 -21.80 0.09 0.32
CA LEU A 192 -22.39 -0.44 -0.92
C LEU A 192 -23.92 -0.24 -1.02
N ALA A 193 -24.62 -0.10 0.11
CA ALA A 193 -26.04 0.27 0.12
C ALA A 193 -26.27 1.74 -0.25
N ILE A 194 -25.28 2.61 -0.01
CA ILE A 194 -25.31 4.02 -0.39
C ILE A 194 -24.90 4.15 -1.86
N GLU A 195 -23.79 3.53 -2.25
CA GLU A 195 -23.21 3.58 -3.57
C GLU A 195 -22.86 2.14 -4.02
N SER A 196 -23.74 1.57 -4.85
CA SER A 196 -23.72 0.15 -5.20
C SER A 196 -22.56 -0.25 -6.10
N ASP A 197 -21.87 0.71 -6.70
CA ASP A 197 -20.71 0.53 -7.58
C ASP A 197 -19.39 1.06 -6.97
N TYR A 198 -19.35 1.32 -5.65
CA TYR A 198 -18.17 1.82 -4.98
C TYR A 198 -17.08 0.77 -4.86
N LEU A 199 -16.16 0.78 -5.82
CA LEU A 199 -15.11 -0.24 -6.00
C LEU A 199 -14.18 -0.41 -4.79
N ALA A 200 -13.88 0.69 -4.09
CA ALA A 200 -13.05 0.62 -2.89
C ALA A 200 -13.69 -0.26 -1.80
N ALA A 201 -15.00 -0.18 -1.62
CA ALA A 201 -15.70 -1.05 -0.66
C ALA A 201 -15.70 -2.51 -1.10
N PHE A 202 -15.86 -2.80 -2.41
CA PHE A 202 -15.70 -4.16 -2.93
C PHE A 202 -14.31 -4.72 -2.67
N ASN A 203 -13.25 -3.95 -2.93
CA ASN A 203 -11.89 -4.38 -2.69
C ASN A 203 -11.64 -4.69 -1.20
N GLN A 204 -12.11 -3.81 -0.30
CA GLN A 204 -11.99 -4.05 1.15
C GLN A 204 -12.82 -5.24 1.61
N MET A 205 -13.98 -5.49 1.01
CA MET A 205 -14.81 -6.67 1.29
C MET A 205 -14.10 -7.95 0.83
N ALA A 206 -13.49 -7.95 -0.36
CA ALA A 206 -12.69 -9.07 -0.85
C ALA A 206 -11.49 -9.36 0.07
N LEU A 207 -10.77 -8.33 0.52
CA LEU A 207 -9.67 -8.44 1.48
C LEU A 207 -10.14 -8.98 2.84
N LEU A 208 -11.30 -8.55 3.33
CA LEU A 208 -11.89 -9.06 4.57
C LEU A 208 -12.19 -10.56 4.48
N HIS A 209 -12.84 -10.99 3.40
CA HIS A 209 -13.10 -12.41 3.14
C HIS A 209 -11.80 -13.20 2.96
N TYR A 210 -10.79 -12.64 2.29
CA TYR A 210 -9.45 -13.24 2.18
C TYR A 210 -8.80 -13.45 3.56
N ASP A 211 -8.84 -12.44 4.45
CA ASP A 211 -8.28 -12.56 5.80
C ASP A 211 -8.99 -13.62 6.64
N ARG A 212 -10.32 -13.74 6.53
CA ARG A 212 -11.10 -14.82 7.16
C ARG A 212 -10.75 -16.17 6.60
N GLY A 213 -10.58 -16.27 5.28
CA GLY A 213 -10.17 -17.50 4.61
C GLY A 213 -8.82 -18.00 5.08
N ARG A 214 -7.86 -17.08 5.28
CA ARG A 214 -6.53 -17.40 5.84
C ARG A 214 -6.56 -17.88 7.30
N LYS A 215 -7.59 -17.54 8.05
CA LYS A 215 -7.80 -18.01 9.43
C LYS A 215 -8.39 -19.44 9.49
N GLY A 216 -8.63 -20.07 8.33
CA GLY A 216 -9.04 -21.48 8.25
C GLY A 216 -10.44 -21.72 7.67
N ASN A 217 -11.20 -20.70 7.31
CA ASN A 217 -12.49 -20.85 6.65
C ASN A 217 -12.33 -20.76 5.11
N ALA A 218 -12.09 -21.90 4.47
CA ALA A 218 -11.82 -21.94 3.02
C ALA A 218 -12.97 -21.37 2.16
N ALA A 219 -14.23 -21.48 2.60
CA ALA A 219 -15.38 -20.93 1.88
C ALA A 219 -15.31 -19.39 1.74
N GLU A 220 -14.67 -18.72 2.68
CA GLU A 220 -14.46 -17.28 2.60
C GLU A 220 -13.57 -16.87 1.41
N LEU A 221 -12.63 -17.73 1.00
CA LEU A 221 -11.81 -17.47 -0.19
C LEU A 221 -12.64 -17.51 -1.48
N ASP A 222 -13.64 -18.37 -1.54
CA ASP A 222 -14.54 -18.44 -2.69
C ASP A 222 -15.47 -17.20 -2.72
N LEU A 223 -15.92 -16.74 -1.55
CA LEU A 223 -16.66 -15.48 -1.44
C LEU A 223 -15.79 -14.28 -1.86
N ALA A 224 -14.52 -14.24 -1.45
CA ALA A 224 -13.58 -13.20 -1.89
C ALA A 224 -13.46 -13.16 -3.42
N GLU A 225 -13.34 -14.32 -4.08
CA GLU A 225 -13.31 -14.39 -5.56
C GLU A 225 -14.62 -13.92 -6.21
N VAL A 226 -15.77 -14.20 -5.61
CA VAL A 226 -17.06 -13.70 -6.09
C VAL A 226 -17.09 -12.17 -6.03
N VAL A 227 -16.65 -11.59 -4.91
CA VAL A 227 -16.59 -10.14 -4.74
C VAL A 227 -15.62 -9.51 -5.73
N CYS A 228 -14.44 -10.13 -5.97
CA CYS A 228 -13.50 -9.67 -7.01
C CYS A 228 -14.16 -9.65 -8.40
N ARG A 229 -14.92 -10.67 -8.73
CA ARG A 229 -15.63 -10.78 -10.00
C ARG A 229 -16.72 -9.72 -10.16
N GLN A 230 -17.44 -9.43 -9.08
CA GLN A 230 -18.43 -8.34 -9.08
C GLN A 230 -17.79 -6.98 -9.34
N ALA A 231 -16.67 -6.68 -8.65
CA ALA A 231 -15.94 -5.44 -8.88
C ALA A 231 -15.42 -5.34 -10.32
N GLN A 232 -14.88 -6.43 -10.89
CA GLN A 232 -14.44 -6.49 -12.29
C GLN A 232 -15.60 -6.21 -13.28
N MET A 233 -16.82 -6.68 -12.98
CA MET A 233 -17.97 -6.42 -13.83
C MET A 233 -18.43 -4.96 -13.80
N ILE A 234 -18.15 -4.24 -12.71
CA ILE A 234 -18.44 -2.80 -12.58
C ILE A 234 -17.38 -1.99 -13.32
N ASP A 235 -16.11 -2.32 -13.12
CA ASP A 235 -14.98 -1.68 -13.81
C ASP A 235 -13.85 -2.71 -14.02
N GLU A 236 -13.59 -3.07 -15.27
CA GLU A 236 -12.54 -4.01 -15.66
C GLU A 236 -11.13 -3.42 -15.57
N ASP A 237 -11.01 -2.11 -15.38
CA ASP A 237 -9.73 -1.41 -15.27
C ASP A 237 -9.37 -1.02 -13.82
N TYR A 238 -10.17 -1.44 -12.85
CA TYR A 238 -9.87 -1.19 -11.44
C TYR A 238 -8.71 -2.07 -10.92
N ALA A 239 -7.49 -1.55 -11.00
CA ALA A 239 -6.25 -2.27 -10.67
C ALA A 239 -6.21 -2.93 -9.28
N PRO A 240 -6.68 -2.29 -8.17
CA PRO A 240 -6.57 -2.87 -6.83
C PRO A 240 -7.27 -4.22 -6.67
N ILE A 241 -8.38 -4.45 -7.42
CA ILE A 241 -9.10 -5.72 -7.29
C ILE A 241 -8.31 -6.91 -7.85
N TYR A 242 -7.52 -6.69 -8.92
CA TYR A 242 -6.66 -7.73 -9.48
C TYR A 242 -5.51 -8.06 -8.53
N ASN A 243 -4.95 -7.08 -7.83
CA ASN A 243 -3.97 -7.33 -6.78
C ASN A 243 -4.55 -8.22 -5.66
N THR A 244 -5.76 -7.89 -5.18
CA THR A 244 -6.46 -8.71 -4.18
C THR A 244 -6.76 -10.11 -4.69
N TRP A 245 -7.19 -10.23 -5.94
CA TRP A 245 -7.44 -11.53 -6.56
C TRP A 245 -6.17 -12.37 -6.68
N GLY A 246 -5.04 -11.73 -7.03
CA GLY A 246 -3.72 -12.35 -7.02
C GLY A 246 -3.35 -12.95 -5.66
N LEU A 247 -3.56 -12.20 -4.57
CA LEU A 247 -3.33 -12.68 -3.19
C LEU A 247 -4.17 -13.92 -2.86
N ILE A 248 -5.46 -13.93 -3.25
CA ILE A 248 -6.35 -15.06 -3.06
C ILE A 248 -5.81 -16.29 -3.80
N LYS A 249 -5.36 -16.12 -5.06
CA LYS A 249 -4.79 -17.20 -5.88
C LYS A 249 -3.49 -17.75 -5.31
N VAL A 250 -2.60 -16.88 -4.80
CA VAL A 250 -1.39 -17.33 -4.08
C VAL A 250 -1.76 -18.22 -2.90
N TYR A 251 -2.73 -17.81 -2.08
CA TYR A 251 -3.12 -18.58 -0.91
C TYR A 251 -3.77 -19.91 -1.27
N LYS A 252 -4.53 -19.97 -2.37
CA LYS A 252 -5.11 -21.21 -2.92
C LYS A 252 -4.08 -22.10 -3.64
N GLY A 253 -2.82 -21.65 -3.78
CA GLY A 253 -1.76 -22.38 -4.46
C GLY A 253 -1.77 -22.27 -5.99
N ASP A 254 -2.67 -21.47 -6.57
CA ASP A 254 -2.75 -21.21 -8.01
C ASP A 254 -1.82 -20.04 -8.40
N VAL A 255 -0.52 -20.33 -8.41
CA VAL A 255 0.52 -19.32 -8.63
C VAL A 255 0.47 -18.74 -10.04
N ILE A 256 0.10 -19.54 -11.05
CA ILE A 256 0.04 -19.08 -12.44
C ILE A 256 -1.03 -18.01 -12.59
N SER A 257 -2.23 -18.25 -12.05
CA SER A 257 -3.29 -17.24 -12.04
C SER A 257 -2.92 -16.02 -11.19
N ALA A 258 -2.25 -16.23 -10.07
CA ALA A 258 -1.78 -15.13 -9.22
C ALA A 258 -0.87 -14.16 -9.97
N LEU A 259 0.14 -14.69 -10.67
CA LEU A 259 1.06 -13.87 -11.47
C LEU A 259 0.33 -13.09 -12.57
N ARG A 260 -0.64 -13.72 -13.26
CA ARG A 260 -1.45 -13.04 -14.27
C ARG A 260 -2.25 -11.87 -13.66
N PHE A 261 -2.85 -12.07 -12.50
CA PHE A 261 -3.61 -11.02 -11.82
C PHE A 261 -2.72 -9.87 -11.35
N PHE A 262 -1.55 -10.16 -10.75
CA PHE A 262 -0.61 -9.11 -10.40
C PHE A 262 -0.09 -8.35 -11.62
N GLN A 263 0.22 -9.05 -12.72
CA GLN A 263 0.61 -8.41 -13.98
C GLN A 263 -0.51 -7.50 -14.53
N LYS A 264 -1.78 -7.96 -14.49
CA LYS A 264 -2.92 -7.13 -14.91
C LYS A 264 -3.03 -5.88 -14.02
N ALA A 265 -2.87 -6.02 -12.70
CA ALA A 265 -2.88 -4.89 -11.77
C ALA A 265 -1.78 -3.87 -12.11
N ILE A 266 -0.54 -4.34 -12.34
CA ILE A 266 0.61 -3.49 -12.72
C ILE A 266 0.41 -2.83 -14.09
N MET A 267 -0.20 -3.53 -15.05
CA MET A 267 -0.50 -2.96 -16.37
C MET A 267 -1.53 -1.84 -16.31
N LEU A 268 -2.53 -1.98 -15.44
CA LEU A 268 -3.58 -0.99 -15.24
C LEU A 268 -3.09 0.20 -14.41
N ASP A 269 -2.34 -0.07 -13.37
CA ASP A 269 -1.73 0.96 -12.51
C ASP A 269 -0.26 0.57 -12.18
N PRO A 270 0.72 1.08 -12.94
CA PRO A 270 2.12 0.87 -12.66
C PRO A 270 2.60 1.41 -11.31
N ASN A 271 1.82 2.33 -10.72
CA ASN A 271 2.13 2.97 -9.44
C ASN A 271 1.43 2.27 -8.25
N LEU A 272 0.73 1.18 -8.47
CA LEU A 272 0.17 0.37 -7.39
C LEU A 272 1.28 -0.39 -6.68
N PHE A 273 1.81 0.21 -5.61
CA PHE A 273 2.95 -0.29 -4.83
C PHE A 273 2.78 -1.76 -4.41
N GLU A 274 1.60 -2.11 -3.88
CA GLU A 274 1.31 -3.47 -3.40
C GLU A 274 1.35 -4.51 -4.53
N ALA A 275 0.91 -4.15 -5.73
CA ALA A 275 0.97 -5.06 -6.86
C ALA A 275 2.42 -5.32 -7.31
N GLN A 276 3.27 -4.28 -7.31
CA GLN A 276 4.70 -4.41 -7.58
C GLN A 276 5.38 -5.32 -6.54
N MET A 277 5.10 -5.09 -5.25
CA MET A 277 5.63 -5.89 -4.16
C MET A 277 5.19 -7.36 -4.25
N ASN A 278 3.89 -7.61 -4.39
CA ASN A 278 3.34 -8.97 -4.44
C ASN A 278 3.83 -9.74 -5.66
N PHE A 279 3.90 -9.09 -6.83
CA PHE A 279 4.45 -9.70 -8.04
C PHE A 279 5.93 -10.05 -7.86
N GLY A 280 6.72 -9.12 -7.32
CA GLY A 280 8.15 -9.33 -7.06
C GLY A 280 8.39 -10.49 -6.09
N GLU A 281 7.67 -10.57 -4.98
CA GLU A 281 7.80 -11.64 -3.98
C GLU A 281 7.45 -13.02 -4.55
N VAL A 282 6.35 -13.12 -5.28
CA VAL A 282 5.95 -14.39 -5.89
C VAL A 282 6.96 -14.79 -6.97
N THR A 283 7.38 -13.87 -7.81
CA THR A 283 8.29 -14.12 -8.92
C THR A 283 9.67 -14.57 -8.43
N ILE A 284 10.22 -14.01 -7.36
CA ILE A 284 11.47 -14.47 -6.71
C ILE A 284 11.38 -15.95 -6.32
N SER A 285 10.23 -16.38 -5.79
CA SER A 285 10.04 -17.76 -5.32
C SER A 285 10.21 -18.79 -6.46
N PHE A 286 10.02 -18.35 -7.69
CA PHE A 286 10.20 -19.16 -8.92
C PHE A 286 11.45 -18.78 -9.72
N ARG A 287 12.39 -18.07 -9.10
CA ARG A 287 13.66 -17.63 -9.71
C ARG A 287 13.50 -16.69 -10.91
N GLY A 288 12.38 -16.02 -11.05
CA GLY A 288 12.14 -14.97 -12.05
C GLY A 288 12.82 -13.65 -11.64
N TYR A 289 14.13 -13.69 -11.40
CA TYR A 289 14.86 -12.60 -10.77
C TYR A 289 14.84 -11.30 -11.56
N GLU A 290 14.81 -11.36 -12.89
CA GLU A 290 14.78 -10.15 -13.72
C GLU A 290 13.44 -9.42 -13.63
N ASP A 291 12.33 -10.15 -13.66
CA ASP A 291 11.00 -9.55 -13.51
C ASP A 291 10.77 -9.05 -12.08
N ALA A 292 11.24 -9.80 -11.08
CA ALA A 292 11.22 -9.37 -9.70
C ALA A 292 12.05 -8.10 -9.47
N ARG A 293 13.25 -7.98 -10.11
CA ARG A 293 14.07 -6.77 -10.03
C ARG A 293 13.31 -5.55 -10.53
N LYS A 294 12.68 -5.65 -11.72
CA LYS A 294 11.90 -4.55 -12.30
C LYS A 294 10.76 -4.11 -11.37
N ALA A 295 10.03 -5.08 -10.82
CA ALA A 295 8.94 -4.79 -9.90
C ALA A 295 9.43 -4.10 -8.62
N PHE A 296 10.50 -4.62 -8.00
CA PHE A 296 11.04 -3.98 -6.80
C PHE A 296 11.75 -2.65 -7.08
N GLU A 297 12.35 -2.46 -8.25
CA GLU A 297 12.87 -1.15 -8.65
C GLU A 297 11.75 -0.11 -8.73
N GLN A 298 10.61 -0.48 -9.32
CA GLN A 298 9.45 0.39 -9.34
C GLN A 298 8.89 0.63 -7.92
N ALA A 299 8.81 -0.40 -7.09
CA ALA A 299 8.38 -0.25 -5.70
C ALA A 299 9.30 0.70 -4.91
N VAL A 300 10.62 0.56 -5.05
CA VAL A 300 11.60 1.48 -4.42
C VAL A 300 11.50 2.89 -5.00
N ALA A 301 11.17 3.05 -6.28
CA ALA A 301 10.96 4.38 -6.87
C ALA A 301 9.71 5.05 -6.29
N LEU A 302 8.64 4.29 -6.00
CA LEU A 302 7.42 4.78 -5.37
C LEU A 302 7.63 5.09 -3.88
N GLU A 303 8.26 4.17 -3.16
CA GLU A 303 8.53 4.29 -1.72
C GLU A 303 10.02 4.05 -1.42
N PRO A 304 10.88 5.09 -1.55
CA PRO A 304 12.34 4.95 -1.45
C PRO A 304 12.86 4.47 -0.09
N ASN A 305 12.06 4.58 0.95
CA ASN A 305 12.39 4.17 2.30
C ASN A 305 11.61 2.93 2.75
N ASP A 306 10.90 2.22 1.84
CA ASP A 306 10.31 0.95 2.19
C ASP A 306 11.38 -0.13 2.33
N TYR A 307 11.51 -0.63 3.55
CA TYR A 307 12.53 -1.61 3.90
C TYR A 307 12.38 -2.92 3.14
N ASP A 308 11.14 -3.39 2.97
CA ASP A 308 10.85 -4.69 2.35
C ASP A 308 11.06 -4.63 0.82
N ALA A 309 10.73 -3.51 0.18
CA ALA A 309 11.04 -3.26 -1.24
C ALA A 309 12.56 -3.28 -1.49
N ILE A 310 13.33 -2.59 -0.64
CA ILE A 310 14.79 -2.56 -0.75
C ILE A 310 15.39 -3.97 -0.54
N ILE A 311 14.91 -4.74 0.44
CA ILE A 311 15.34 -6.13 0.66
C ILE A 311 14.96 -7.02 -0.51
N GLY A 312 13.76 -6.86 -1.07
CA GLY A 312 13.29 -7.56 -2.26
C GLY A 312 14.19 -7.31 -3.47
N LEU A 313 14.50 -6.04 -3.73
CA LEU A 313 15.41 -5.63 -4.80
C LEU A 313 16.80 -6.25 -4.61
N GLY A 314 17.37 -6.16 -3.41
CA GLY A 314 18.66 -6.78 -3.10
C GLY A 314 18.65 -8.30 -3.33
N THR A 315 17.52 -8.96 -3.01
CA THR A 315 17.37 -10.41 -3.20
C THR A 315 17.27 -10.78 -4.69
N ALA A 316 16.54 -9.99 -5.48
CA ALA A 316 16.48 -10.17 -6.93
C ALA A 316 17.85 -9.95 -7.59
N LEU A 317 18.57 -8.89 -7.22
CA LEU A 317 19.92 -8.59 -7.70
C LEU A 317 20.91 -9.70 -7.34
N ARG A 318 20.85 -10.27 -6.13
CA ARG A 318 21.66 -11.41 -5.75
C ARG A 318 21.36 -12.63 -6.63
N GLY A 319 20.08 -12.87 -6.94
CA GLY A 319 19.67 -13.96 -7.85
C GLY A 319 20.17 -13.79 -9.28
N LEU A 320 20.42 -12.55 -9.71
CA LEU A 320 21.03 -12.17 -10.98
C LEU A 320 22.56 -12.12 -10.95
N GLU A 321 23.18 -12.52 -9.85
CA GLU A 321 24.63 -12.47 -9.62
C GLU A 321 25.22 -11.04 -9.64
N ARG A 322 24.36 -10.00 -9.49
CA ARG A 322 24.75 -8.59 -9.38
C ARG A 322 25.12 -8.26 -7.93
N PHE A 323 26.15 -8.95 -7.41
CA PHE A 323 26.49 -8.95 -5.99
C PHE A 323 26.85 -7.57 -5.39
N PRO A 324 27.62 -6.70 -6.08
CA PRO A 324 27.91 -5.37 -5.55
C PRO A 324 26.65 -4.52 -5.36
N GLU A 325 25.70 -4.62 -6.28
CA GLU A 325 24.44 -3.89 -6.23
C GLU A 325 23.52 -4.49 -5.16
N ALA A 326 23.44 -5.80 -5.03
CA ALA A 326 22.72 -6.46 -3.95
C ALA A 326 23.25 -6.02 -2.57
N GLN A 327 24.59 -5.93 -2.43
CA GLN A 327 25.21 -5.43 -1.20
C GLN A 327 24.78 -3.99 -0.89
N ALA A 328 24.76 -3.12 -1.88
CA ALA A 328 24.36 -1.73 -1.73
C ALA A 328 22.90 -1.62 -1.24
N GLN A 329 21.98 -2.43 -1.80
CA GLN A 329 20.58 -2.46 -1.35
C GLN A 329 20.46 -2.96 0.09
N TYR A 330 21.11 -4.03 0.48
CA TYR A 330 21.08 -4.51 1.87
C TYR A 330 21.66 -3.49 2.86
N GLN A 331 22.71 -2.77 2.45
CA GLN A 331 23.26 -1.68 3.26
C GLN A 331 22.31 -0.48 3.34
N GLN A 332 21.56 -0.19 2.28
CA GLN A 332 20.52 0.84 2.29
C GLN A 332 19.39 0.44 3.25
N ALA A 333 18.94 -0.81 3.21
CA ALA A 333 17.95 -1.32 4.16
C ALA A 333 18.41 -1.16 5.62
N GLN A 334 19.70 -1.40 5.93
CA GLN A 334 20.26 -1.16 7.26
C GLN A 334 20.22 0.32 7.68
N LYS A 335 20.30 1.26 6.73
CA LYS A 335 20.18 2.70 7.02
C LYS A 335 18.74 3.09 7.28
N VAL A 336 17.78 2.49 6.58
CA VAL A 336 16.35 2.73 6.77
C VAL A 336 15.89 2.21 8.13
N ASP A 337 16.23 0.98 8.46
CA ASP A 337 15.91 0.39 9.77
C ASP A 337 17.02 -0.58 10.23
N SER A 338 17.90 -0.07 11.08
CA SER A 338 19.00 -0.87 11.64
C SER A 338 18.57 -1.89 12.71
N SER A 339 17.31 -1.84 13.17
CA SER A 339 16.79 -2.77 14.16
C SER A 339 16.33 -4.09 13.55
N ARG A 340 15.96 -4.08 12.27
CA ARG A 340 15.45 -5.26 11.57
C ARG A 340 16.56 -6.22 11.17
N PRO A 341 16.38 -7.55 11.37
CA PRO A 341 17.44 -8.54 11.20
C PRO A 341 17.72 -8.97 9.75
N GLU A 342 16.77 -8.77 8.81
CA GLU A 342 16.83 -9.38 7.48
C GLU A 342 18.00 -8.90 6.63
N ALA A 343 18.32 -7.60 6.68
CA ALA A 343 19.46 -7.06 5.97
C ALA A 343 20.78 -7.70 6.42
N TYR A 344 20.92 -7.94 7.72
CA TYR A 344 22.09 -8.60 8.29
C TYR A 344 22.19 -10.07 7.87
N PHE A 345 21.07 -10.79 7.85
CA PHE A 345 21.04 -12.17 7.34
C PHE A 345 21.47 -12.24 5.88
N ASN A 346 20.88 -11.38 5.04
CA ASN A 346 21.19 -11.36 3.60
C ASN A 346 22.63 -10.95 3.31
N LEU A 347 23.19 -10.00 4.04
CA LEU A 347 24.63 -9.67 3.96
C LEU A 347 25.51 -10.83 4.42
N GLY A 348 25.17 -11.50 5.50
CA GLY A 348 25.87 -12.70 5.96
C GLY A 348 25.91 -13.78 4.88
N VAL A 349 24.78 -14.07 4.25
CA VAL A 349 24.67 -15.01 3.12
C VAL A 349 25.51 -14.54 1.93
N LEU A 350 25.41 -13.25 1.58
CA LEU A 350 26.15 -12.69 0.45
C LEU A 350 27.66 -12.86 0.61
N TYR A 351 28.17 -12.51 1.79
CA TYR A 351 29.62 -12.63 2.08
C TYR A 351 30.09 -14.07 2.22
N GLN A 352 29.23 -14.98 2.69
CA GLN A 352 29.59 -16.40 2.83
C GLN A 352 29.60 -17.14 1.50
N ASP A 353 28.56 -16.93 0.66
CA ASP A 353 28.24 -17.83 -0.45
C ASP A 353 28.61 -17.22 -1.81
N TYR A 354 28.77 -15.89 -1.92
CA TYR A 354 28.80 -15.19 -3.20
C TYR A 354 29.97 -14.20 -3.40
N MET A 355 30.73 -13.89 -2.33
CA MET A 355 31.95 -13.07 -2.45
C MET A 355 33.18 -13.94 -2.72
N SER A 356 34.38 -13.37 -2.61
CA SER A 356 35.63 -14.04 -2.99
C SER A 356 35.93 -15.31 -2.18
N GLY A 357 35.22 -15.55 -1.09
CA GLY A 357 35.49 -16.65 -0.16
C GLY A 357 36.76 -16.47 0.67
N SER A 358 37.38 -15.28 0.63
CA SER A 358 38.55 -14.97 1.44
C SER A 358 38.27 -15.08 2.95
N VAL A 359 39.31 -15.28 3.75
CA VAL A 359 39.20 -15.23 5.21
C VAL A 359 38.57 -13.91 5.69
N ALA A 360 38.84 -12.79 4.99
CA ALA A 360 38.28 -11.49 5.27
C ALA A 360 36.77 -11.48 5.06
N ASP A 361 36.27 -12.05 3.95
CA ASP A 361 34.84 -12.13 3.65
C ASP A 361 34.11 -13.06 4.62
N LEU A 362 34.71 -14.21 4.94
CA LEU A 362 34.15 -15.13 5.91
C LEU A 362 34.05 -14.50 7.33
N LYS A 363 35.03 -13.69 7.73
CA LYS A 363 34.96 -12.93 9.00
C LYS A 363 33.83 -11.91 8.96
N LYS A 364 33.61 -11.19 7.84
CA LYS A 364 32.48 -10.28 7.66
C LYS A 364 31.14 -11.03 7.72
N ALA A 365 31.03 -12.16 7.03
CA ALA A 365 29.85 -13.01 7.09
C ALA A 365 29.49 -13.38 8.53
N LYS A 366 30.51 -13.81 9.31
CA LYS A 366 30.35 -14.13 10.73
C LYS A 366 29.86 -12.94 11.56
N GLN A 367 30.39 -11.74 11.30
CA GLN A 367 29.93 -10.51 11.98
C GLN A 367 28.49 -10.23 11.67
N TYR A 368 28.06 -10.29 10.41
CA TYR A 368 26.68 -10.06 10.00
C TYR A 368 25.72 -11.10 10.60
N PHE A 369 26.08 -12.37 10.63
CA PHE A 369 25.25 -13.39 11.25
C PHE A 369 25.13 -13.20 12.78
N ASN A 370 26.18 -12.73 13.47
CA ASN A 370 26.08 -12.38 14.89
C ASN A 370 25.09 -11.22 15.11
N GLU A 371 25.15 -10.17 14.27
CA GLU A 371 24.22 -9.04 14.33
C GLU A 371 22.78 -9.46 13.99
N PHE A 372 22.61 -10.38 13.04
CA PHE A 372 21.33 -11.01 12.76
C PHE A 372 20.77 -11.74 13.99
N LEU A 373 21.56 -12.63 14.60
CA LEU A 373 21.13 -13.42 15.76
C LEU A 373 20.74 -12.54 16.95
N LYS A 374 21.49 -11.46 17.16
CA LYS A 374 21.20 -10.48 18.21
C LYS A 374 19.84 -9.80 18.02
N ARG A 375 19.48 -9.45 16.78
CA ARG A 375 18.21 -8.78 16.44
C ARG A 375 17.05 -9.76 16.32
N ALA A 376 17.27 -10.91 15.69
CA ALA A 376 16.25 -11.93 15.49
C ALA A 376 15.74 -12.50 16.83
N GLY A 377 16.61 -12.60 17.82
CA GLY A 377 16.26 -13.09 19.16
C GLY A 377 15.53 -14.45 19.12
N ASN A 378 14.44 -14.54 19.85
CA ASN A 378 13.56 -15.71 19.89
C ASN A 378 12.31 -15.55 19.02
N SER A 379 12.27 -14.57 18.11
CA SER A 379 11.11 -14.35 17.25
C SER A 379 10.75 -15.60 16.45
N PRO A 380 9.48 -16.07 16.51
CA PRO A 380 9.03 -17.22 15.75
C PRO A 380 9.23 -17.05 14.24
N GLU A 381 9.18 -15.83 13.75
CA GLU A 381 9.35 -15.46 12.36
C GLU A 381 10.72 -15.87 11.81
N PHE A 382 11.78 -15.65 12.61
CA PHE A 382 13.17 -15.94 12.22
C PHE A 382 13.66 -17.31 12.64
N ARG A 383 12.81 -18.16 13.22
CA ARG A 383 13.21 -19.48 13.75
C ARG A 383 13.96 -20.32 12.72
N ALA A 384 13.52 -20.33 11.47
CA ALA A 384 14.18 -21.10 10.40
C ALA A 384 15.56 -20.51 10.05
N SER A 385 15.66 -19.19 9.90
CA SER A 385 16.92 -18.50 9.61
C SER A 385 17.90 -18.58 10.79
N VAL A 386 17.41 -18.44 12.02
CA VAL A 386 18.22 -18.67 13.24
C VAL A 386 18.72 -20.11 13.29
N ALA A 387 17.90 -21.09 12.89
CA ALA A 387 18.33 -22.48 12.84
C ALA A 387 19.34 -22.75 11.72
N ASP A 388 19.26 -22.06 10.60
CA ASP A 388 20.23 -22.13 9.50
C ASP A 388 21.59 -21.54 9.91
N VAL A 389 21.59 -20.43 10.63
CA VAL A 389 22.82 -19.80 11.14
C VAL A 389 23.43 -20.59 12.31
N ASN A 390 22.62 -21.01 13.27
CA ASN A 390 23.07 -21.75 14.45
C ASN A 390 23.13 -23.25 14.16
N ASN A 391 24.18 -23.88 14.66
CA ASN A 391 24.34 -25.33 14.59
C ASN A 391 23.37 -26.05 15.55
N ARG A 392 22.13 -26.32 15.12
CA ARG A 392 21.15 -27.08 15.90
C ARG A 392 21.32 -28.61 15.89
N CYS A 393 22.35 -29.11 15.23
CA CYS A 393 22.66 -30.53 15.21
C CYS A 393 23.03 -31.12 16.56
N ALA A 394 23.46 -30.29 17.52
CA ALA A 394 23.92 -30.73 18.83
C ALA A 394 22.81 -31.23 19.78
N GLN A 395 21.51 -30.98 19.49
CA GLN A 395 20.45 -31.23 20.49
C GLN A 395 19.61 -32.50 20.29
N LYS A 396 19.77 -33.28 19.22
CA LYS A 396 19.01 -34.55 19.05
C LYS A 396 19.89 -35.68 18.51
N LYS A 397 20.75 -36.26 19.34
CA LYS A 397 21.25 -37.64 19.12
C LYS A 397 20.10 -38.63 19.39
N LYS A 398 19.13 -38.73 18.45
CA LYS A 398 18.29 -39.94 18.35
C LYS A 398 18.93 -40.85 17.30
N ARG A 399 19.19 -42.12 17.68
CA ARG A 399 19.68 -43.15 16.77
C ARG A 399 18.78 -43.20 15.53
N GLY A 400 19.35 -43.04 14.33
CA GLY A 400 18.64 -43.11 13.05
C GLY A 400 18.29 -41.73 12.40
N ALA A 401 18.68 -40.58 12.99
CA ALA A 401 18.46 -39.30 12.34
C ALA A 401 19.37 -39.11 11.12
N PRO A 402 18.88 -38.48 10.01
CA PRO A 402 19.70 -38.17 8.84
C PRO A 402 20.90 -37.33 9.25
N LYS A 403 22.03 -37.51 8.53
CA LYS A 403 23.29 -36.75 8.79
C LYS A 403 22.98 -35.26 8.87
N CYS A 404 23.17 -34.71 10.04
CA CYS A 404 22.92 -33.30 10.32
C CYS A 404 23.92 -32.44 9.54
N ARG A 405 23.44 -31.42 8.81
CA ARG A 405 24.33 -30.46 8.15
C ARG A 405 24.78 -29.42 9.18
N PRO A 406 26.06 -29.05 9.20
CA PRO A 406 26.54 -27.97 10.08
C PRO A 406 25.86 -26.65 9.67
N GLY A 407 25.54 -25.81 10.68
CA GLY A 407 25.00 -24.49 10.45
C GLY A 407 26.02 -23.55 9.78
N ARG A 408 25.55 -22.41 9.26
CA ARG A 408 26.40 -21.44 8.56
C ARG A 408 27.60 -20.98 9.37
N MET A 409 27.40 -20.68 10.65
CA MET A 409 28.49 -20.26 11.55
C MET A 409 29.57 -21.33 11.74
N GLN A 410 29.19 -22.59 11.83
CA GLN A 410 30.16 -23.70 11.93
C GLN A 410 30.93 -23.89 10.62
N ASN A 411 30.25 -23.81 9.45
CA ASN A 411 30.91 -23.88 8.16
C ASN A 411 31.93 -22.76 7.98
N ILE A 412 31.61 -21.53 8.39
CA ILE A 412 32.54 -20.40 8.34
C ILE A 412 33.77 -20.67 9.19
N ASN A 413 33.61 -21.18 10.42
CA ASN A 413 34.74 -21.48 11.32
C ASN A 413 35.63 -22.56 10.71
N ILE A 414 35.05 -23.67 10.20
CA ILE A 414 35.80 -24.74 9.52
C ILE A 414 36.58 -24.21 8.32
N SER A 415 35.95 -23.36 7.50
CA SER A 415 36.60 -22.79 6.33
C SER A 415 37.75 -21.84 6.69
N ILE A 416 37.60 -21.03 7.73
CA ILE A 416 38.65 -20.13 8.21
C ILE A 416 39.83 -20.94 8.76
N GLU A 417 39.58 -21.96 9.58
CA GLU A 417 40.60 -22.83 10.11
C GLU A 417 41.37 -23.56 8.99
N ALA A 418 40.65 -24.13 8.04
CA ALA A 418 41.28 -24.83 6.88
C ALA A 418 42.19 -23.90 6.09
N MET A 419 41.81 -22.64 5.86
CA MET A 419 42.62 -21.67 5.12
C MET A 419 43.83 -21.18 5.89
N GLN A 420 43.74 -21.12 7.24
CA GLN A 420 44.89 -20.77 8.10
C GLN A 420 45.93 -21.87 8.24
N VAL A 421 45.53 -23.12 8.06
CA VAL A 421 46.46 -24.29 8.05
C VAL A 421 47.14 -24.46 6.72
N ALA A 422 46.50 -24.02 5.61
CA ALA A 422 47.03 -24.18 4.25
C ALA A 422 47.96 -23.02 3.81
N GLY A 423 48.06 -21.93 4.56
CA GLY A 423 48.96 -20.80 4.31
C GLY A 423 50.02 -20.67 5.37
#